data_0424dec5ca85daed7de2b473fa45a6d8
#
_entry.id   0424dec5ca85daed7de2b473fa45a6d8
#
_cell.length_a   1.000
_cell.length_b   1.000
_cell.length_c   1.000
_cell.angle_alpha   90.00
_cell.angle_beta   90.00
_cell.angle_gamma   90.00
#
_symmetry.space_group_name_H-M   'P 1'
#
loop_
_entity.id
_entity.type
_entity.pdbx_description
1 polymer ?
#
loop_
_entity_poly.entity_id
_entity_poly.type
_entity_poly.pdbx_seq_one_letter_code
_entity_poly.pdbx_strand_id
1 'polypeptide(L)'
;MSEHDEQVAVVQWCELHCVPVFAIPNGGARHKRTACVLKAEGVRAGVPDLFVPVARGGYHGLFIEMKDVNGRPPRKSQMEWLGELNAQGYAAYWARGADNAIDLLQRYLSA
;
A
#
# COMPACT_ATOMS: atom_id res chain seq x y z
N MET A 1 18.63 -1.35 0.04
CA MET A 1 17.54 -1.27 1.04
C MET A 1 16.47 -2.31 0.74
N SER A 2 15.95 -2.94 1.77
CA SER A 2 14.86 -3.91 1.62
C SER A 2 13.53 -3.20 1.37
N GLU A 3 12.54 -3.96 0.94
CA GLU A 3 11.17 -3.46 0.79
C GLU A 3 10.66 -2.87 2.11
N HIS A 4 11.02 -3.50 3.23
CA HIS A 4 10.70 -2.99 4.57
C HIS A 4 11.29 -1.60 4.79
N ASP A 5 12.57 -1.43 4.50
CA ASP A 5 13.26 -0.13 4.68
C ASP A 5 12.62 0.94 3.80
N GLU A 6 12.25 0.58 2.58
CA GLU A 6 11.58 1.48 1.64
C GLU A 6 10.23 1.92 2.19
N GLN A 7 9.46 0.98 2.75
CA GLN A 7 8.17 1.31 3.34
C GLN A 7 8.31 2.22 4.55
N VAL A 8 9.28 1.95 5.42
CA VAL A 8 9.57 2.81 6.57
C VAL A 8 9.87 4.23 6.12
N ALA A 9 10.66 4.39 5.06
CA ALA A 9 10.97 5.72 4.53
C ALA A 9 9.73 6.47 4.04
N VAL A 10 8.79 5.77 3.41
CA VAL A 10 7.51 6.37 2.97
C VAL A 10 6.69 6.84 4.16
N VAL A 11 6.57 6.00 5.18
CA VAL A 11 5.82 6.33 6.40
C VAL A 11 6.45 7.54 7.10
N GLN A 12 7.78 7.57 7.20
CA GLN A 12 8.49 8.70 7.79
C GLN A 12 8.25 9.99 7.01
N TRP A 13 8.24 9.91 5.69
CA TRP A 13 7.93 11.07 4.85
C TRP A 13 6.51 11.59 5.15
N CYS A 14 5.54 10.69 5.24
CA CYS A 14 4.16 11.05 5.56
C CYS A 14 4.07 11.72 6.93
N GLU A 15 4.72 11.15 7.92
CA GLU A 15 4.73 11.72 9.28
C GLU A 15 5.34 13.12 9.30
N LEU A 16 6.46 13.29 8.61
CA LEU A 16 7.13 14.58 8.52
C LEU A 16 6.25 15.65 7.85
N HIS A 17 5.44 15.26 6.90
CA HIS A 17 4.56 16.17 6.16
C HIS A 17 3.13 16.21 6.70
N CYS A 18 2.90 15.64 7.88
CA CYS A 18 1.59 15.58 8.52
C CYS A 18 0.51 14.94 7.64
N VAL A 19 0.89 13.92 6.89
CA VAL A 19 -0.03 13.15 6.05
C VAL A 19 -0.45 11.90 6.82
N PRO A 20 -1.74 11.70 7.09
CA PRO A 20 -2.18 10.47 7.74
C PRO A 20 -1.91 9.26 6.85
N VAL A 21 -1.36 8.22 7.44
CA VAL A 21 -1.04 6.97 6.74
C VAL A 21 -1.07 5.83 7.74
N PHE A 22 -1.49 4.66 7.28
CA PHE A 22 -1.32 3.45 8.08
C PHE A 22 -1.06 2.25 7.19
N ALA A 23 -0.40 1.26 7.77
CA ALA A 23 -0.11 0.00 7.07
C ALA A 23 -1.27 -0.97 7.23
N ILE A 24 -1.45 -1.79 6.22
CA ILE A 24 -2.42 -2.88 6.23
C ILE A 24 -1.62 -4.18 6.34
N PRO A 25 -1.58 -4.81 7.53
CA PRO A 25 -0.82 -6.05 7.69
C PRO A 25 -1.41 -7.13 6.80
N ASN A 26 -0.57 -7.69 5.96
CA ASN A 26 -0.98 -8.68 4.97
C ASN A 26 -0.64 -10.10 5.41
N GLY A 27 -0.71 -10.33 6.69
CA GLY A 27 -0.59 -11.65 7.23
C GLY A 27 0.71 -12.34 6.85
N GLY A 28 1.81 -11.80 7.22
CA GLY A 28 3.01 -12.58 7.31
C GLY A 28 2.73 -13.71 8.29
N ALA A 29 1.99 -14.70 7.85
CA ALA A 29 1.58 -15.80 8.71
C ALA A 29 2.81 -16.53 9.17
N ARG A 30 3.10 -16.39 10.43
CA ARG A 30 4.24 -17.05 11.07
C ARG A 30 3.96 -18.53 11.26
N HIS A 31 2.68 -18.90 11.33
CA HIS A 31 2.23 -20.27 11.50
C HIS A 31 0.99 -20.49 10.64
N LYS A 32 0.82 -21.69 10.11
CA LYS A 32 -0.37 -22.07 9.33
C LYS A 32 -1.65 -21.80 10.11
N ARG A 33 -1.65 -22.09 11.40
CA ARG A 33 -2.79 -21.87 12.27
C ARG A 33 -3.12 -20.39 12.35
N THR A 34 -2.12 -19.54 12.51
CA THR A 34 -2.28 -18.09 12.54
C THR A 34 -2.84 -17.60 11.21
N ALA A 35 -2.36 -18.14 10.09
CA ALA A 35 -2.85 -17.80 8.76
C ALA A 35 -4.34 -18.08 8.62
N CYS A 36 -4.80 -19.25 9.09
CA CYS A 36 -6.21 -19.60 9.04
C CYS A 36 -7.06 -18.67 9.88
N VAL A 37 -6.59 -18.31 11.07
CA VAL A 37 -7.28 -17.38 11.95
C VAL A 37 -7.38 -16.01 11.31
N LEU A 38 -6.28 -15.48 10.79
CA LEU A 38 -6.24 -14.18 10.14
C LEU A 38 -7.18 -14.13 8.92
N LYS A 39 -7.18 -15.19 8.12
CA LYS A 39 -8.08 -15.28 6.96
C LYS A 39 -9.55 -15.27 7.40
N ALA A 40 -9.88 -16.00 8.45
CA ALA A 40 -11.23 -16.01 8.99
C ALA A 40 -11.64 -14.63 9.51
N GLU A 41 -10.69 -13.87 10.03
CA GLU A 41 -10.92 -12.50 10.51
C GLU A 41 -10.96 -11.46 9.40
N GLY A 42 -10.74 -11.84 8.16
CA GLY A 42 -10.85 -10.94 7.02
C GLY A 42 -9.55 -10.46 6.42
N VAL A 43 -8.41 -10.93 6.91
CA VAL A 43 -7.11 -10.60 6.30
C VAL A 43 -7.04 -11.28 4.94
N ARG A 44 -6.71 -10.52 3.91
CA ARG A 44 -6.66 -11.01 2.52
C ARG A 44 -5.29 -10.78 1.92
N ALA A 45 -4.78 -11.81 1.28
CA ALA A 45 -3.53 -11.69 0.53
C ALA A 45 -3.73 -10.73 -0.64
N GLY A 46 -2.73 -9.93 -0.92
CA GLY A 46 -2.74 -9.04 -2.08
C GLY A 46 -3.28 -7.64 -1.84
N VAL A 47 -3.90 -7.38 -0.69
CA VAL A 47 -4.34 -6.03 -0.34
C VAL A 47 -3.10 -5.14 -0.24
N PRO A 48 -3.13 -3.88 -0.75
CA PRO A 48 -1.96 -3.00 -0.71
C PRO A 48 -1.42 -2.74 0.69
N ASP A 49 -0.14 -2.41 0.76
CA ASP A 49 0.59 -2.27 2.02
C ASP A 49 0.21 -1.05 2.86
N LEU A 50 -0.09 0.07 2.19
CA LEU A 50 -0.32 1.35 2.86
C LEU A 50 -1.62 1.98 2.40
N PHE A 51 -2.29 2.67 3.32
CA PHE A 51 -3.46 3.49 3.00
C PHE A 51 -3.28 4.90 3.53
N VAL A 52 -3.51 5.88 2.65
CA VAL A 52 -3.51 7.31 2.97
C VAL A 52 -4.97 7.78 2.93
N PRO A 53 -5.61 7.98 4.10
CA PRO A 53 -7.03 8.33 4.16
C PRO A 53 -7.25 9.84 3.94
N VAL A 54 -6.80 10.33 2.80
CA VAL A 54 -6.95 11.73 2.40
C VAL A 54 -7.64 11.78 1.06
N ALA A 55 -8.82 12.38 0.99
CA ALA A 55 -9.52 12.53 -0.28
C ALA A 55 -8.89 13.66 -1.11
N ARG A 56 -8.56 13.38 -2.36
CA ARG A 56 -7.99 14.36 -3.30
C ARG A 56 -8.39 13.99 -4.72
N GLY A 57 -8.53 14.99 -5.56
CA GLY A 57 -8.71 14.80 -6.98
C GLY A 57 -9.89 13.95 -7.38
N GLY A 58 -10.93 13.89 -6.55
CA GLY A 58 -12.10 13.05 -6.80
C GLY A 58 -11.97 11.63 -6.26
N TYR A 59 -10.84 11.28 -5.65
CA TYR A 59 -10.62 9.96 -5.06
C TYR A 59 -10.89 9.99 -3.55
N HIS A 60 -11.34 8.86 -3.02
CA HIS A 60 -11.65 8.72 -1.60
C HIS A 60 -10.41 8.60 -0.72
N GLY A 61 -9.31 8.15 -1.27
CA GLY A 61 -8.06 7.93 -0.57
C GLY A 61 -7.07 7.25 -1.51
N LEU A 62 -5.85 7.02 -1.02
CA LEU A 62 -4.77 6.44 -1.81
C LEU A 62 -4.25 5.17 -1.16
N PHE A 63 -4.23 4.08 -1.93
CA PHE A 63 -3.57 2.84 -1.54
C PHE A 63 -2.25 2.71 -2.29
N ILE A 64 -1.22 2.26 -1.61
CA ILE A 64 0.10 2.02 -2.23
C ILE A 64 0.57 0.62 -1.92
N GLU A 65 0.86 -0.14 -2.97
CA GLU A 65 1.52 -1.43 -2.88
C GLU A 65 3.02 -1.20 -3.05
N MET A 66 3.81 -1.54 -2.04
CA MET A 66 5.26 -1.34 -2.10
C MET A 66 5.96 -2.52 -2.75
N LYS A 67 6.89 -2.23 -3.64
CA LYS A 67 7.78 -3.22 -4.25
C LYS A 67 9.22 -2.76 -4.11
N ASP A 68 10.14 -3.71 -3.97
CA ASP A 68 11.55 -3.43 -3.96
C ASP A 68 11.95 -2.79 -5.31
N VAL A 69 12.95 -1.92 -5.27
CA VAL A 69 13.46 -1.23 -6.46
C VAL A 69 13.82 -2.22 -7.57
N ASN A 70 14.45 -3.34 -7.18
CA ASN A 70 14.85 -4.40 -8.10
C ASN A 70 13.91 -5.60 -8.07
N GLY A 71 12.75 -5.45 -7.43
CA GLY A 71 11.81 -6.53 -7.26
C GLY A 71 10.94 -6.77 -8.48
N ARG A 72 10.18 -7.84 -8.40
CA ARG A 72 9.21 -8.18 -9.44
C ARG A 72 8.00 -7.25 -9.35
N PRO A 73 7.26 -7.08 -10.44
CA PRO A 73 5.99 -6.38 -10.39
C PRO A 73 4.99 -7.12 -9.48
N PRO A 74 3.87 -6.49 -9.13
CA PRO A 74 2.88 -7.12 -8.27
C PRO A 74 2.37 -8.44 -8.85
N ARG A 75 2.03 -9.37 -7.95
CA ARG A 75 1.42 -10.64 -8.32
C ARG A 75 -0.03 -10.41 -8.76
N LYS A 76 -0.62 -11.44 -9.36
CA LYS A 76 -1.99 -11.38 -9.87
C LYS A 76 -2.99 -10.91 -8.80
N SER A 77 -2.92 -11.49 -7.60
CA SER A 77 -3.82 -11.11 -6.50
C SER A 77 -3.66 -9.64 -6.11
N GLN A 78 -2.44 -9.12 -6.14
CA GLN A 78 -2.17 -7.73 -5.83
C GLN A 78 -2.73 -6.80 -6.91
N MET A 79 -2.55 -7.16 -8.18
CA MET A 79 -3.11 -6.38 -9.29
C MET A 79 -4.63 -6.39 -9.28
N GLU A 80 -5.24 -7.50 -8.91
CA GLU A 80 -6.70 -7.59 -8.79
C GLU A 80 -7.23 -6.66 -7.71
N TRP A 81 -6.56 -6.58 -6.56
CA TRP A 81 -6.96 -5.65 -5.51
C TRP A 81 -6.80 -4.19 -5.94
N LEU A 82 -5.69 -3.86 -6.62
CA LEU A 82 -5.51 -2.50 -7.13
C LEU A 82 -6.64 -2.12 -8.09
N GLY A 83 -7.00 -3.02 -8.99
CA GLY A 83 -8.11 -2.81 -9.93
C GLY A 83 -9.44 -2.61 -9.23
N GLU A 84 -9.75 -3.45 -8.24
CA GLU A 84 -11.00 -3.35 -7.49
C GLU A 84 -11.10 -2.03 -6.73
N LEU A 85 -10.01 -1.63 -6.07
CA LEU A 85 -9.98 -0.38 -5.31
C LEU A 85 -10.13 0.83 -6.22
N ASN A 86 -9.48 0.82 -7.38
CA ASN A 86 -9.66 1.88 -8.37
C ASN A 86 -11.11 1.93 -8.87
N ALA A 87 -11.75 0.79 -9.05
CA ALA A 87 -13.15 0.73 -9.47
C ALA A 87 -14.09 1.31 -8.42
N GLN A 88 -13.71 1.28 -7.14
CA GLN A 88 -14.51 1.80 -6.05
C GLN A 88 -14.24 3.28 -5.73
N GLY A 89 -13.43 3.95 -6.53
CA GLY A 89 -13.19 5.38 -6.37
C GLY A 89 -11.97 5.75 -5.55
N TYR A 90 -11.12 4.79 -5.26
CA TYR A 90 -9.82 5.06 -4.63
C TYR A 90 -8.75 5.19 -5.69
N ALA A 91 -7.67 5.91 -5.38
CA ALA A 91 -6.46 5.83 -6.16
C ALA A 91 -5.66 4.67 -5.59
N ALA A 92 -5.32 3.69 -6.41
CA ALA A 92 -4.61 2.50 -5.94
C ALA A 92 -3.52 2.15 -6.95
N TYR A 93 -2.28 2.22 -6.49
CA TYR A 93 -1.10 2.06 -7.35
C TYR A 93 -0.03 1.24 -6.64
N TRP A 94 0.96 0.80 -7.42
CA TRP A 94 2.14 0.17 -6.84
C TRP A 94 3.36 1.01 -7.18
N ALA A 95 4.37 0.94 -6.33
CA ALA A 95 5.57 1.76 -6.46
C ALA A 95 6.81 0.91 -6.20
N ARG A 96 7.87 1.17 -6.97
CA ARG A 96 9.19 0.57 -6.75
C ARG A 96 10.02 1.50 -5.91
N GLY A 97 10.18 1.15 -4.64
CA GLY A 97 10.99 1.92 -3.70
C GLY A 97 10.33 3.17 -3.18
N ALA A 98 10.95 3.76 -2.18
CA ALA A 98 10.42 4.94 -1.47
C ALA A 98 10.32 6.16 -2.37
N ASP A 99 11.31 6.44 -3.21
CA ASP A 99 11.32 7.62 -4.05
C ASP A 99 10.13 7.63 -5.01
N ASN A 100 9.85 6.49 -5.61
CA ASN A 100 8.71 6.33 -6.52
C ASN A 100 7.38 6.53 -5.77
N ALA A 101 7.28 5.95 -4.56
CA ALA A 101 6.07 6.08 -3.73
C ALA A 101 5.86 7.54 -3.28
N ILE A 102 6.93 8.21 -2.88
CA ILE A 102 6.85 9.62 -2.44
C ILE A 102 6.45 10.52 -3.61
N ASP A 103 6.99 10.29 -4.79
CA ASP A 103 6.60 11.02 -6.00
C ASP A 103 5.09 10.85 -6.26
N LEU A 104 4.61 9.64 -6.16
CA LEU A 104 3.18 9.32 -6.32
C LEU A 104 2.34 10.05 -5.27
N LEU A 105 2.79 10.05 -4.02
CA LEU A 105 2.13 10.78 -2.94
C LEU A 105 2.06 12.27 -3.22
N GLN A 106 3.17 12.88 -3.65
CA GLN A 106 3.20 14.30 -3.95
C GLN A 106 2.21 14.66 -5.06
N ARG A 107 2.14 13.84 -6.10
CA ARG A 107 1.19 14.05 -7.20
C ARG A 107 -0.25 13.91 -6.71
N TYR A 108 -0.52 12.88 -5.93
CA TYR A 108 -1.86 12.65 -5.40
C TYR A 108 -2.32 13.80 -4.51
N LEU A 109 -1.47 14.25 -3.61
CA LEU A 109 -1.81 15.32 -2.65
C LEU A 109 -1.91 16.69 -3.31
N SER A 110 -1.35 16.87 -4.50
CA SER A 110 -1.40 18.13 -5.25
C SER A 110 -2.67 18.27 -6.09
N ALA A 111 -3.45 17.24 -6.20
CA ALA A 111 -4.63 17.23 -7.05
C ALA A 111 -5.80 18.03 -6.47
#